data_5eedb0e75fad2ea79228b8a6a321e69b
#
_entry.id   5eedb0e75fad2ea79228b8a6a321e69b
#
_cell.length_a   1.000
_cell.length_b   1.000
_cell.length_c   1.000
_cell.angle_alpha   90.00
_cell.angle_beta   90.00
_cell.angle_gamma   90.00
#
_symmetry.space_group_name_H-M   'P 1'
#
loop_
_entity.id
_entity.type
_entity.pdbx_description
1 polymer ?
#
loop_
_entity_poly.entity_id
_entity_poly.type
_entity_poly.pdbx_seq_one_letter_code
_entity_poly.pdbx_strand_id
1 'polypeptide(L)'
;NVHMTGIVGDMDRFLEISKRHDIPLLEDGSQCHGGRWRGQYVGTLGQVGAFSMNESKHMSTGDGGFITTNDDRIARLARLYIDKTYARGETRRGDEALLFAGINARPNCLTGAVALAQLERLQDNLARRDHIVQRYYNELADLAHLRLPQIHPQAQCAWWPLPALYTG
;
A
#
# COMPACT_ATOMS: atom_id res chain seq x y z
N ASN A 1 -1.80 -8.05 6.77
CA ASN A 1 -3.05 -7.79 6.05
C ASN A 1 -2.76 -7.36 4.62
N VAL A 2 -3.52 -7.88 3.65
CA VAL A 2 -3.45 -7.47 2.23
C VAL A 2 -4.74 -6.72 1.88
N HIS A 3 -4.62 -5.50 1.36
CA HIS A 3 -5.73 -4.70 0.84
C HIS A 3 -6.02 -5.09 -0.62
N MET A 4 -6.47 -6.33 -0.79
CA MET A 4 -6.67 -6.95 -2.10
C MET A 4 -7.68 -6.15 -2.94
N THR A 5 -7.40 -5.99 -4.23
CA THR A 5 -8.23 -5.25 -5.20
C THR A 5 -8.49 -3.78 -4.88
N GLY A 6 -7.74 -3.23 -3.93
CA GLY A 6 -7.94 -1.86 -3.45
C GLY A 6 -9.04 -1.71 -2.41
N ILE A 7 -9.58 -2.83 -1.92
CA ILE A 7 -10.57 -2.84 -0.84
C ILE A 7 -9.85 -2.81 0.50
N VAL A 8 -10.20 -1.83 1.32
CA VAL A 8 -9.61 -1.68 2.66
C VAL A 8 -10.30 -2.63 3.63
N GLY A 9 -9.51 -3.48 4.28
CA GLY A 9 -10.01 -4.40 5.31
C GLY A 9 -10.40 -3.69 6.60
N ASP A 10 -11.08 -4.39 7.50
CA ASP A 10 -11.43 -3.90 8.83
C ASP A 10 -10.15 -3.76 9.69
N MET A 11 -9.55 -2.58 9.63
CA MET A 11 -8.28 -2.31 10.29
C MET A 11 -8.39 -2.27 11.81
N ASP A 12 -9.55 -1.93 12.37
CA ASP A 12 -9.74 -1.96 13.83
C ASP A 12 -9.54 -3.38 14.36
N ARG A 13 -10.09 -4.38 13.68
CA ARG A 13 -9.94 -5.79 14.06
C ARG A 13 -8.49 -6.28 13.88
N PHE A 14 -7.82 -5.90 12.78
CA PHE A 14 -6.41 -6.28 12.59
C PHE A 14 -5.51 -5.66 13.64
N LEU A 15 -5.72 -4.39 14.00
CA LEU A 15 -4.98 -3.70 15.05
C LEU A 15 -5.24 -4.30 16.43
N GLU A 16 -6.49 -4.70 16.72
CA GLU A 16 -6.84 -5.39 17.96
C GLU A 16 -6.12 -6.74 18.08
N ILE A 17 -6.11 -7.54 17.00
CA ILE A 17 -5.40 -8.83 16.98
C ILE A 17 -3.89 -8.63 17.15
N SER A 18 -3.31 -7.69 16.40
CA SER A 18 -1.90 -7.32 16.51
C SER A 18 -1.52 -6.99 17.95
N LYS A 19 -2.29 -6.11 18.58
CA LYS A 19 -2.07 -5.71 19.98
C LYS A 19 -2.28 -6.85 20.97
N ARG A 20 -3.33 -7.66 20.80
CA ARG A 20 -3.67 -8.78 21.71
C ARG A 20 -2.58 -9.84 21.74
N HIS A 21 -1.98 -10.11 20.59
CA HIS A 21 -1.00 -11.19 20.43
C HIS A 21 0.45 -10.70 20.35
N ASP A 22 0.68 -9.41 20.51
CA ASP A 22 2.01 -8.78 20.36
C ASP A 22 2.70 -9.16 19.03
N ILE A 23 1.90 -9.16 17.93
CA ILE A 23 2.37 -9.48 16.57
C ILE A 23 2.38 -8.22 15.74
N PRO A 24 3.52 -7.85 15.10
CA PRO A 24 3.56 -6.68 14.23
C PRO A 24 2.61 -6.82 13.04
N LEU A 25 1.87 -5.75 12.74
CA LEU A 25 0.97 -5.67 11.60
C LEU A 25 1.68 -5.02 10.42
N LEU A 26 1.83 -5.79 9.34
CA LEU A 26 2.25 -5.28 8.04
C LEU A 26 1.04 -5.10 7.13
N GLU A 27 0.99 -3.98 6.44
CA GLU A 27 -0.03 -3.67 5.46
C GLU A 27 0.53 -3.83 4.04
N ASP A 28 0.01 -4.78 3.27
CA ASP A 28 0.26 -4.83 1.84
C ASP A 28 -0.74 -3.94 1.11
N GLY A 29 -0.29 -2.73 0.80
CA GLY A 29 -1.02 -1.72 0.05
C GLY A 29 -0.76 -1.73 -1.46
N SER A 30 -0.13 -2.79 -2.00
CA SER A 30 0.27 -2.89 -3.41
C SER A 30 -0.87 -2.68 -4.41
N GLN A 31 -2.10 -2.86 -3.98
CA GLN A 31 -3.32 -2.64 -4.77
C GLN A 31 -4.22 -1.55 -4.17
N CYS A 32 -3.72 -0.76 -3.22
CA CYS A 32 -4.54 0.16 -2.43
C CYS A 32 -3.88 1.53 -2.19
N HIS A 33 -3.20 2.08 -3.20
CA HIS A 33 -2.60 3.41 -3.12
C HIS A 33 -3.67 4.46 -2.82
N GLY A 34 -3.48 5.18 -1.73
CA GLY A 34 -4.40 6.23 -1.31
C GLY A 34 -5.69 5.76 -0.66
N GLY A 35 -5.90 4.44 -0.49
CA GLY A 35 -6.99 3.90 0.32
C GLY A 35 -6.90 4.38 1.76
N ARG A 36 -8.05 4.46 2.47
CA ARG A 36 -8.10 4.97 3.84
C ARG A 36 -9.03 4.15 4.72
N TRP A 37 -8.68 4.09 5.99
CA TRP A 37 -9.52 3.62 7.07
C TRP A 37 -9.74 4.74 8.08
N ARG A 38 -10.98 5.12 8.35
CA ARG A 38 -11.32 6.27 9.22
C ARG A 38 -10.52 7.55 8.88
N GLY A 39 -10.30 7.79 7.59
CA GLY A 39 -9.54 8.94 7.09
C GLY A 39 -8.01 8.79 7.13
N GLN A 40 -7.45 7.79 7.81
CA GLN A 40 -6.01 7.51 7.81
C GLN A 40 -5.62 6.65 6.61
N TYR A 41 -4.49 6.96 5.99
CA TYR A 41 -4.01 6.21 4.83
C TYR A 41 -3.62 4.78 5.19
N VAL A 42 -4.01 3.84 4.33
CA VAL A 42 -3.45 2.48 4.30
C VAL A 42 -1.93 2.56 4.22
N GLY A 43 -1.26 1.65 4.93
CA GLY A 43 0.20 1.62 5.06
C GLY A 43 0.74 2.54 6.16
N THR A 44 -0.14 3.23 6.91
CA THR A 44 0.24 4.07 8.07
C THR A 44 -0.43 3.65 9.37
N LEU A 45 -1.22 2.61 9.32
CA LEU A 45 -2.00 2.08 10.45
C LEU A 45 -1.24 0.99 11.22
N GLY A 46 -0.55 0.11 10.49
CA GLY A 46 0.36 -0.89 11.05
C GLY A 46 1.78 -0.36 11.26
N GLN A 47 2.72 -1.25 11.59
CA GLN A 47 4.12 -0.90 11.75
C GLN A 47 4.82 -0.57 10.43
N VAL A 48 4.41 -1.25 9.35
CA VAL A 48 4.98 -1.08 8.00
C VAL A 48 3.89 -1.21 6.97
N GLY A 49 3.87 -0.31 5.99
CA GLY A 49 3.15 -0.46 4.74
C GLY A 49 4.10 -0.81 3.60
N ALA A 50 3.68 -1.66 2.68
CA ALA A 50 4.43 -1.99 1.47
C ALA A 50 3.56 -1.74 0.24
N PHE A 51 4.15 -1.11 -0.79
CA PHE A 51 3.44 -0.70 -2.00
C PHE A 51 4.23 -1.07 -3.25
N SER A 52 3.53 -1.54 -4.27
CA SER A 52 4.10 -1.82 -5.59
C SER A 52 3.92 -0.63 -6.51
N MET A 53 4.94 -0.31 -7.32
CA MET A 53 4.85 0.67 -8.41
C MET A 53 4.98 0.01 -9.79
N ASN A 54 4.57 -1.27 -9.88
CA ASN A 54 4.50 -1.98 -11.16
C ASN A 54 3.56 -1.26 -12.14
N GLU A 55 3.70 -1.56 -13.42
CA GLU A 55 2.99 -0.90 -14.54
C GLU A 55 1.48 -0.80 -14.39
N SER A 56 0.84 -1.79 -13.74
CA SER A 56 -0.62 -1.86 -13.60
C SER A 56 -1.17 -1.09 -12.38
N LYS A 57 -0.32 -0.53 -11.53
CA LYS A 57 -0.73 0.09 -10.25
C LYS A 57 -1.25 1.51 -10.43
N HIS A 58 -1.92 2.04 -9.42
CA HIS A 58 -2.45 3.41 -9.40
C HIS A 58 -1.37 4.47 -9.58
N MET A 59 -0.19 4.22 -9.00
CA MET A 59 1.05 4.92 -9.25
C MET A 59 2.03 3.93 -9.87
N SER A 60 2.51 4.20 -11.07
CA SER A 60 3.42 3.30 -11.77
C SER A 60 4.71 4.00 -12.16
N THR A 61 5.82 3.30 -11.98
CA THR A 61 7.14 3.66 -12.50
C THR A 61 7.68 2.62 -13.48
N GLY A 62 6.76 1.78 -14.01
CA GLY A 62 7.08 0.58 -14.78
C GLY A 62 7.36 -0.60 -13.88
N ASP A 63 8.28 -0.46 -12.96
CA ASP A 63 8.56 -1.41 -11.89
C ASP A 63 9.06 -0.66 -10.64
N GLY A 64 9.07 -1.34 -9.49
CA GLY A 64 9.52 -0.77 -8.23
C GLY A 64 8.49 -0.88 -7.11
N GLY A 65 8.76 -0.13 -6.04
CA GLY A 65 7.90 -0.09 -4.87
C GLY A 65 8.46 0.84 -3.80
N PHE A 66 7.70 1.02 -2.75
CA PHE A 66 8.13 1.77 -1.57
C PHE A 66 7.53 1.16 -0.31
N ILE A 67 8.11 1.49 0.82
CA ILE A 67 7.55 1.20 2.13
C ILE A 67 7.24 2.48 2.87
N THR A 68 6.31 2.39 3.81
CA THR A 68 5.96 3.44 4.76
C THR A 68 6.08 2.92 6.19
N THR A 69 6.59 3.72 7.09
CA THR A 69 6.64 3.40 8.52
C THR A 69 6.78 4.68 9.34
N ASN A 70 6.24 4.68 10.56
CA ASN A 70 6.45 5.73 11.56
C ASN A 70 7.54 5.35 12.58
N ASP A 71 8.21 4.21 12.40
CA ASP A 71 9.31 3.75 13.25
C ASP A 71 10.66 4.08 12.59
N ASP A 72 11.43 4.97 13.22
CA ASP A 72 12.74 5.41 12.72
C ASP A 72 13.75 4.26 12.62
N ARG A 73 13.65 3.26 13.51
CA ARG A 73 14.54 2.08 13.48
C ARG A 73 14.22 1.24 12.24
N ILE A 74 12.94 0.99 11.97
CA ILE A 74 12.50 0.25 10.77
C ILE A 74 12.91 1.03 9.51
N ALA A 75 12.68 2.35 9.48
CA ALA A 75 13.05 3.20 8.36
C ALA A 75 14.57 3.14 8.09
N ARG A 76 15.39 3.19 9.14
CA ARG A 76 16.85 3.08 9.03
C ARG A 76 17.26 1.70 8.49
N LEU A 77 16.75 0.62 9.07
CA LEU A 77 17.06 -0.74 8.64
C LEU A 77 16.67 -1.00 7.19
N ALA A 78 15.50 -0.51 6.77
CA ALA A 78 15.05 -0.64 5.39
C ALA A 78 15.98 0.09 4.41
N ARG A 79 16.41 1.32 4.72
CA ARG A 79 17.38 2.05 3.89
C ARG A 79 18.72 1.32 3.80
N LEU A 80 19.22 0.77 4.90
CA LEU A 80 20.43 -0.03 4.89
C LEU A 80 20.26 -1.29 4.03
N TYR A 81 19.14 -1.99 4.18
CA TYR A 81 18.87 -3.23 3.44
C TYR A 81 18.90 -3.03 1.93
N ILE A 82 18.20 -2.00 1.42
CA ILE A 82 18.12 -1.72 -0.02
C ILE A 82 19.41 -1.13 -0.62
N ASP A 83 20.35 -0.67 0.21
CA ASP A 83 21.62 -0.07 -0.23
C ASP A 83 22.84 -0.91 0.23
N LYS A 84 22.75 -2.23 0.20
CA LYS A 84 23.87 -3.12 0.54
C LYS A 84 24.48 -2.82 1.93
N THR A 85 23.67 -2.37 2.88
CA THR A 85 24.08 -1.92 4.21
C THR A 85 25.03 -0.69 4.22
N TYR A 86 25.07 0.10 3.15
CA TYR A 86 25.81 1.35 3.14
C TYR A 86 25.05 2.46 3.89
N ALA A 87 25.58 2.88 5.03
CA ALA A 87 25.08 4.03 5.79
C ALA A 87 25.57 5.34 5.13
N ARG A 88 24.89 5.79 4.06
CA ARG A 88 25.26 7.02 3.36
C ARG A 88 24.94 8.23 4.22
N GLY A 89 25.95 9.08 4.46
CA GLY A 89 25.83 10.28 5.27
C GLY A 89 25.90 10.05 6.79
N GLU A 90 26.03 8.80 7.24
CA GLU A 90 26.31 8.49 8.63
C GLU A 90 27.80 8.20 8.78
N THR A 91 28.40 8.65 9.91
CA THR A 91 29.76 8.23 10.28
C THR A 91 29.67 6.75 10.62
N ARG A 92 30.39 5.88 9.90
CA ARG A 92 30.47 4.45 10.23
C ARG A 92 30.99 4.32 11.67
N ARG A 93 30.10 3.91 12.57
CA ARG A 93 30.49 3.49 13.90
C ARG A 93 30.67 1.96 13.86
N GLY A 94 31.95 1.51 13.73
CA GLY A 94 32.35 0.14 14.00
C GLY A 94 31.47 -0.97 13.38
N ASP A 95 31.23 -2.01 14.14
CA ASP A 95 30.64 -3.28 13.71
C ASP A 95 29.12 -3.23 13.37
N GLU A 96 28.42 -2.13 13.56
CA GLU A 96 26.98 -2.01 13.25
C GLU A 96 26.67 -2.14 11.75
N ALA A 97 27.66 -1.91 10.88
CA ALA A 97 27.48 -1.95 9.42
C ALA A 97 27.30 -3.36 8.83
N LEU A 98 27.46 -4.42 9.63
CA LEU A 98 27.46 -5.81 9.18
C LEU A 98 26.40 -6.69 9.86
N LEU A 99 25.36 -6.11 10.44
CA LEU A 99 24.32 -6.86 11.18
C LEU A 99 23.48 -7.79 10.29
N PHE A 100 23.45 -7.56 8.97
CA PHE A 100 22.70 -8.39 8.02
C PHE A 100 23.18 -8.18 6.58
N ALA A 101 22.84 -9.12 5.70
CA ALA A 101 23.10 -8.99 4.25
C ALA A 101 22.05 -8.08 3.62
N GLY A 102 22.49 -7.00 2.97
CA GLY A 102 21.64 -6.09 2.20
C GLY A 102 21.69 -6.39 0.70
N ILE A 103 20.71 -5.86 -0.03
CA ILE A 103 20.63 -5.99 -1.50
C ILE A 103 20.81 -4.61 -2.16
N ASN A 104 20.98 -4.61 -3.48
CA ASN A 104 20.93 -3.38 -4.26
C ASN A 104 19.54 -3.22 -4.89
N ALA A 105 18.64 -2.58 -4.15
CA ALA A 105 17.26 -2.30 -4.58
C ALA A 105 16.93 -0.80 -4.58
N ARG A 106 17.94 0.04 -4.74
CA ARG A 106 17.73 1.49 -4.82
C ARG A 106 17.07 1.88 -6.13
N PRO A 107 16.01 2.70 -6.11
CA PRO A 107 15.50 3.30 -7.32
C PRO A 107 16.53 4.31 -7.89
N ASN A 108 16.49 4.54 -9.20
CA ASN A 108 17.26 5.62 -9.82
C ASN A 108 16.44 6.93 -9.82
N CYS A 109 17.10 8.04 -10.20
CA CYS A 109 16.47 9.36 -10.22
C CYS A 109 15.29 9.44 -11.20
N LEU A 110 15.33 8.70 -12.32
CA LEU A 110 14.23 8.68 -13.30
C LEU A 110 12.98 8.02 -12.68
N THR A 111 13.14 6.89 -11.99
CA THR A 111 12.07 6.25 -11.23
C THR A 111 11.46 7.21 -10.21
N GLY A 112 12.31 7.96 -9.48
CA GLY A 112 11.84 8.95 -8.51
C GLY A 112 11.05 10.09 -9.14
N ALA A 113 11.51 10.62 -10.27
CA ALA A 113 10.83 11.69 -11.00
C ALA A 113 9.45 11.24 -11.53
N VAL A 114 9.37 10.03 -12.09
CA VAL A 114 8.10 9.44 -12.56
C VAL A 114 7.16 9.22 -11.37
N ALA A 115 7.67 8.66 -10.25
CA ALA A 115 6.86 8.45 -9.05
C ALA A 115 6.24 9.75 -8.52
N LEU A 116 7.01 10.84 -8.51
CA LEU A 116 6.52 12.16 -8.07
C LEU A 116 5.38 12.65 -8.98
N ALA A 117 5.56 12.60 -10.30
CA ALA A 117 4.55 13.00 -11.27
C ALA A 117 3.27 12.13 -11.16
N GLN A 118 3.41 10.84 -10.85
CA GLN A 118 2.27 9.95 -10.61
C GLN A 118 1.55 10.27 -9.30
N LEU A 119 2.30 10.63 -8.25
CA LEU A 119 1.73 11.02 -6.96
C LEU A 119 0.86 12.28 -7.08
N GLU A 120 1.30 13.29 -7.84
CA GLU A 120 0.54 14.52 -8.09
C GLU A 120 -0.83 14.23 -8.73
N ARG A 121 -0.94 13.16 -9.53
CA ARG A 121 -2.18 12.76 -10.24
C ARG A 121 -3.00 11.71 -9.51
N LEU A 122 -2.50 11.19 -8.38
CA LEU A 122 -3.11 10.03 -7.71
C LEU A 122 -4.55 10.32 -7.27
N GLN A 123 -4.82 11.48 -6.66
CA GLN A 123 -6.16 11.80 -6.15
C GLN A 123 -7.20 11.90 -7.28
N ASP A 124 -6.86 12.51 -8.39
CA ASP A 124 -7.73 12.59 -9.57
C ASP A 124 -8.03 11.20 -10.15
N ASN A 125 -7.01 10.34 -10.19
CA ASN A 125 -7.17 8.96 -10.66
C ASN A 125 -8.09 8.16 -9.73
N LEU A 126 -7.96 8.31 -8.43
CA LEU A 126 -8.82 7.65 -7.44
C LEU A 126 -10.26 8.14 -7.54
N ALA A 127 -10.48 9.43 -7.68
CA ALA A 127 -11.82 10.00 -7.85
C ALA A 127 -12.52 9.47 -9.12
N ARG A 128 -11.79 9.35 -10.23
CA ARG A 128 -12.34 8.76 -11.47
C ARG A 128 -12.69 7.28 -11.30
N ARG A 129 -11.83 6.50 -10.62
CA ARG A 129 -12.09 5.08 -10.33
C ARG A 129 -13.32 4.92 -9.44
N ASP A 130 -13.42 5.70 -8.38
CA ASP A 130 -14.58 5.67 -7.50
C ASP A 130 -15.86 6.00 -8.25
N HIS A 131 -15.88 7.05 -9.08
CA HIS A 131 -17.02 7.39 -9.92
C HIS A 131 -17.47 6.22 -10.81
N ILE A 132 -16.52 5.52 -11.45
CA ILE A 132 -16.83 4.35 -12.29
C ILE A 132 -17.40 3.21 -11.44
N VAL A 133 -16.82 2.95 -10.27
CA VAL A 133 -17.28 1.89 -9.39
C VAL A 133 -18.68 2.18 -8.83
N GLN A 134 -18.98 3.42 -8.45
CA GLN A 134 -20.33 3.80 -8.03
C GLN A 134 -21.38 3.56 -9.14
N ARG A 135 -21.01 3.81 -10.39
CA ARG A 135 -21.89 3.45 -11.51
C ARG A 135 -22.14 1.94 -11.59
N TYR A 136 -21.11 1.10 -11.42
CA TYR A 136 -21.30 -0.35 -11.36
C TYR A 136 -22.23 -0.76 -10.22
N TYR A 137 -22.08 -0.21 -9.02
CA TYR A 137 -22.97 -0.50 -7.90
C TYR A 137 -24.42 -0.14 -8.23
N ASN A 138 -24.67 0.98 -8.89
CA ASN A 138 -26.01 1.43 -9.26
C ASN A 138 -26.61 0.60 -10.42
N GLU A 139 -25.82 0.34 -11.47
CA GLU A 139 -26.31 -0.29 -12.69
C GLU A 139 -26.43 -1.83 -12.57
N LEU A 140 -25.68 -2.45 -11.64
CA LEU A 140 -25.67 -3.91 -11.46
C LEU A 140 -26.45 -4.37 -10.21
N ALA A 141 -27.04 -3.46 -9.46
CA ALA A 141 -27.72 -3.75 -8.19
C ALA A 141 -28.83 -4.81 -8.31
N ASP A 142 -29.56 -4.81 -9.44
CA ASP A 142 -30.72 -5.68 -9.67
C ASP A 142 -30.37 -7.03 -10.31
N LEU A 143 -29.07 -7.29 -10.58
CA LEU A 143 -28.67 -8.56 -11.18
C LEU A 143 -28.59 -9.67 -10.13
N ALA A 144 -29.59 -10.56 -10.10
CA ALA A 144 -29.77 -11.58 -9.08
C ALA A 144 -28.55 -12.54 -8.91
N HIS A 145 -27.79 -12.76 -9.98
CA HIS A 145 -26.65 -13.70 -10.00
C HIS A 145 -25.29 -12.99 -9.87
N LEU A 146 -25.28 -11.69 -9.57
CA LEU A 146 -24.04 -10.93 -9.41
C LEU A 146 -23.99 -10.29 -8.02
N ARG A 147 -22.89 -10.50 -7.31
CA ARG A 147 -22.67 -9.87 -6.01
C ARG A 147 -21.40 -9.04 -6.06
N LEU A 148 -21.56 -7.75 -5.79
CA LEU A 148 -20.46 -6.83 -5.59
C LEU A 148 -19.98 -6.88 -4.12
N PRO A 149 -18.72 -6.50 -3.83
CA PRO A 149 -18.19 -6.49 -2.48
C PRO A 149 -19.02 -5.58 -1.55
N GLN A 150 -19.22 -6.01 -0.31
CA GLN A 150 -19.72 -5.13 0.72
C GLN A 150 -18.55 -4.34 1.33
N ILE A 151 -18.65 -3.02 1.28
CA ILE A 151 -17.60 -2.13 1.75
C ILE A 151 -17.95 -1.63 3.16
N HIS A 152 -16.97 -1.72 4.06
CA HIS A 152 -17.16 -1.19 5.41
C HIS A 152 -17.33 0.34 5.37
N PRO A 153 -18.29 0.94 6.12
CA PRO A 153 -18.57 2.39 6.06
C PRO A 153 -17.39 3.29 6.41
N GLN A 154 -16.40 2.79 7.15
CA GLN A 154 -15.18 3.51 7.53
C GLN A 154 -14.07 3.42 6.47
N ALA A 155 -14.25 2.58 5.44
CA ALA A 155 -13.27 2.33 4.41
C ALA A 155 -13.47 3.27 3.21
N GLN A 156 -12.38 3.87 2.73
CA GLN A 156 -12.29 4.50 1.41
C GLN A 156 -11.38 3.64 0.54
N CYS A 157 -11.99 2.95 -0.42
CA CYS A 157 -11.28 2.00 -1.27
C CYS A 157 -10.54 2.71 -2.41
N ALA A 158 -9.44 2.11 -2.87
CA ALA A 158 -8.67 2.63 -3.99
C ALA A 158 -9.08 2.03 -5.35
N TRP A 159 -9.79 0.89 -5.35
CA TRP A 159 -10.34 0.24 -6.53
C TRP A 159 -9.30 -0.08 -7.61
N TRP A 160 -8.52 -1.13 -7.42
CA TRP A 160 -7.59 -1.55 -8.46
C TRP A 160 -8.31 -2.29 -9.60
N PRO A 161 -8.88 -3.50 -9.48
CA PRO A 161 -10.07 -3.95 -10.20
C PRO A 161 -11.29 -3.96 -9.26
N LEU A 162 -12.47 -3.83 -9.79
CA LEU A 162 -13.70 -4.13 -9.07
C LEU A 162 -13.97 -5.64 -9.19
N PRO A 163 -13.87 -6.43 -8.12
CA PRO A 163 -14.26 -7.83 -8.16
C PRO A 163 -15.78 -7.97 -8.10
N ALA A 164 -16.28 -9.03 -8.72
CA ALA A 164 -17.68 -9.41 -8.62
C ALA A 164 -17.78 -10.93 -8.51
N LEU A 165 -18.70 -11.42 -7.70
CA LEU A 165 -18.98 -12.84 -7.56
C LEU A 165 -20.20 -13.21 -8.40
N TYR A 166 -20.05 -14.14 -9.33
CA TYR A 166 -21.16 -14.75 -10.03
C TYR A 166 -21.69 -15.96 -9.26
N THR A 167 -22.99 -16.02 -9.02
CA THR A 167 -23.64 -17.03 -8.16
C THR A 167 -24.68 -17.87 -8.88
N GLY A 168 -24.75 -17.78 -10.24
CA GLY A 168 -25.70 -18.57 -11.04
C GLY A 168 -25.04 -19.62 -11.93
#